data_fcb8290d1cdb9f2667ddbccc2df6c79e
#
_entry.id   fcb8290d1cdb9f2667ddbccc2df6c79e
#
_cell.length_a   1.000
_cell.length_b   1.000
_cell.length_c   1.000
_cell.angle_alpha   90.00
_cell.angle_beta   90.00
_cell.angle_gamma   90.00
#
_symmetry.space_group_name_H-M   'P 1'
#
loop_
_entity.id
_entity.type
_entity.pdbx_description
1 polymer ?
#
loop_
_entity_poly.entity_id
_entity_poly.type
_entity_poly.pdbx_seq_one_letter_code
_entity_poly.pdbx_strand_id
1 'polypeptide(L)'
;MPVAISYELDPNDYLKAREFLLKAKDPDFKKTKRDDLFSMETGLLQNKGRVHFTFTDCINPEMEKLRGLDKQETLLGVSNIIDRQIHSNYRIYPCNYIAFGERFNDSRFNDRYTKEDHDKFEAYLSGQLAKVQKEVDFTLTDEDYAFMREKILVMYSNPLVNKLKALGEL
;
A
#
# COMPACT_ATOMS: atom_id res chain seq x y z
N MET A 1 4.83 -10.87 19.65
CA MET A 1 5.56 -11.10 18.39
C MET A 1 4.71 -10.57 17.25
N PRO A 2 5.11 -9.51 16.55
CA PRO A 2 4.42 -9.00 15.38
C PRO A 2 4.48 -9.97 14.20
N VAL A 3 3.55 -9.82 13.24
CA VAL A 3 3.54 -10.58 12.00
C VAL A 3 3.45 -9.59 10.83
N ALA A 4 4.45 -9.60 9.95
CA ALA A 4 4.42 -8.81 8.73
C ALA A 4 3.67 -9.59 7.64
N ILE A 5 2.62 -9.01 7.08
CA ILE A 5 1.85 -9.59 5.98
C ILE A 5 2.10 -8.75 4.74
N SER A 6 2.57 -9.39 3.67
CA SER A 6 2.86 -8.73 2.40
C SER A 6 1.98 -9.32 1.31
N TYR A 7 1.22 -8.47 0.65
CA TYR A 7 0.44 -8.80 -0.55
C TYR A 7 1.15 -8.29 -1.79
N GLU A 8 1.14 -9.07 -2.86
CA GLU A 8 1.62 -8.63 -4.15
C GLU A 8 0.66 -7.60 -4.78
N LEU A 9 -0.65 -7.86 -4.68
CA LEU A 9 -1.70 -7.01 -5.21
C LEU A 9 -2.70 -6.63 -4.11
N ASP A 10 -3.14 -5.38 -4.08
CA ASP A 10 -4.25 -4.93 -3.22
C ASP A 10 -5.54 -4.88 -4.04
N PRO A 11 -6.48 -5.81 -3.84
CA PRO A 11 -7.72 -5.84 -4.62
C PRO A 11 -8.60 -4.61 -4.44
N ASN A 12 -8.33 -3.79 -3.41
CA ASN A 12 -9.04 -2.55 -3.14
C ASN A 12 -8.37 -1.30 -3.73
N ASP A 13 -7.28 -1.43 -4.47
CA ASP A 13 -6.49 -0.30 -4.96
C ASP A 13 -7.33 0.68 -5.81
N TYR A 14 -8.14 0.17 -6.74
CA TYR A 14 -9.03 0.99 -7.57
C TYR A 14 -10.15 1.65 -6.76
N LEU A 15 -10.68 0.99 -5.72
CA LEU A 15 -11.70 1.57 -4.83
C LEU A 15 -11.13 2.71 -4.00
N LYS A 16 -9.89 2.56 -3.52
CA LYS A 16 -9.17 3.63 -2.82
C LYS A 16 -8.86 4.79 -3.75
N ALA A 17 -8.39 4.51 -4.97
CA ALA A 17 -8.13 5.55 -5.97
C ALA A 17 -9.41 6.32 -6.34
N ARG A 18 -10.53 5.59 -6.54
CA ARG A 18 -11.87 6.20 -6.73
C ARG A 18 -12.27 7.10 -5.56
N GLU A 19 -12.08 6.63 -4.33
CA GLU A 19 -12.39 7.44 -3.14
C GLU A 19 -11.58 8.73 -3.08
N PHE A 20 -10.28 8.67 -3.38
CA PHE A 20 -9.46 9.88 -3.46
C PHE A 20 -9.93 10.83 -4.55
N LEU A 21 -10.31 10.31 -5.72
CA LEU A 21 -10.85 11.11 -6.81
C LEU A 21 -12.16 11.81 -6.40
N LEU A 22 -13.10 11.05 -5.83
CA LEU A 22 -14.40 11.60 -5.40
C LEU A 22 -14.21 12.69 -4.34
N LYS A 23 -13.32 12.49 -3.36
CA LYS A 23 -12.98 13.52 -2.37
C LYS A 23 -12.29 14.75 -2.96
N ALA A 24 -11.52 14.57 -4.02
CA ALA A 24 -10.88 15.70 -4.71
C ALA A 24 -11.91 16.53 -5.51
N LYS A 25 -12.93 15.87 -6.08
CA LYS A 25 -14.01 16.54 -6.83
C LYS A 25 -15.09 17.14 -5.92
N ASP A 26 -15.36 16.48 -4.78
CA ASP A 26 -16.36 16.91 -3.80
C ASP A 26 -15.79 16.78 -2.38
N PRO A 27 -15.42 17.90 -1.72
CA PRO A 27 -14.92 17.90 -0.35
C PRO A 27 -15.91 17.32 0.68
N ASP A 28 -17.21 17.35 0.38
CA ASP A 28 -18.27 16.85 1.26
C ASP A 28 -18.55 15.36 1.03
N PHE A 29 -17.89 14.72 0.07
CA PHE A 29 -18.03 13.30 -0.22
C PHE A 29 -17.77 12.45 1.01
N LYS A 30 -18.73 11.57 1.32
CA LYS A 30 -18.62 10.59 2.41
C LYS A 30 -18.97 9.20 1.91
N LYS A 31 -18.16 8.24 2.29
CA LYS A 31 -18.48 6.82 2.06
C LYS A 31 -19.80 6.44 2.74
N THR A 32 -20.56 5.61 2.06
CA THR A 32 -21.72 4.95 2.64
C THR A 32 -21.34 3.62 3.29
N LYS A 33 -22.22 3.08 4.14
CA LYS A 33 -22.05 1.73 4.71
C LYS A 33 -21.98 0.64 3.61
N ARG A 34 -22.61 0.88 2.46
CA ARG A 34 -22.56 -0.03 1.31
C ARG A 34 -21.19 -0.04 0.66
N ASP A 35 -20.54 1.13 0.54
CA ASP A 35 -19.16 1.21 0.03
C ASP A 35 -18.19 0.46 0.93
N ASP A 36 -18.37 0.55 2.25
CA ASP A 36 -17.52 -0.17 3.21
C ASP A 36 -17.70 -1.69 3.09
N LEU A 37 -18.96 -2.17 3.01
CA LEU A 37 -19.27 -3.58 2.80
C LEU A 37 -18.66 -4.10 1.49
N PHE A 38 -18.84 -3.37 0.40
CA PHE A 38 -18.30 -3.74 -0.91
C PHE A 38 -16.76 -3.78 -0.89
N SER A 39 -16.13 -2.84 -0.19
CA SER A 39 -14.68 -2.83 0.00
C SER A 39 -14.20 -4.06 0.80
N MET A 40 -14.93 -4.45 1.85
CA MET A 40 -14.62 -5.65 2.64
C MET A 40 -14.77 -6.92 1.78
N GLU A 41 -15.87 -7.05 1.04
CA GLU A 41 -16.12 -8.19 0.15
C GLU A 41 -15.01 -8.29 -0.92
N THR A 42 -14.69 -7.18 -1.58
CA THR A 42 -13.61 -7.10 -2.57
C THR A 42 -12.28 -7.54 -1.97
N GLY A 43 -11.96 -7.03 -0.77
CA GLY A 43 -10.74 -7.38 -0.06
C GLY A 43 -10.65 -8.85 0.35
N LEU A 44 -11.79 -9.51 0.62
CA LEU A 44 -11.81 -10.92 0.98
C LEU A 44 -11.74 -11.85 -0.24
N LEU A 45 -12.52 -11.55 -1.28
CA LEU A 45 -12.77 -12.49 -2.38
C LEU A 45 -11.83 -12.32 -3.57
N GLN A 46 -11.29 -11.12 -3.79
CA GLN A 46 -10.48 -10.84 -4.98
C GLN A 46 -9.03 -11.32 -4.83
N ASN A 47 -8.38 -11.49 -5.99
CA ASN A 47 -7.01 -11.98 -6.07
C ASN A 47 -6.01 -10.99 -5.43
N LYS A 48 -5.14 -11.50 -4.57
CA LYS A 48 -4.05 -10.76 -3.90
C LYS A 48 -2.67 -11.04 -4.48
N GLY A 49 -2.60 -11.84 -5.56
CA GLY A 49 -1.33 -12.36 -6.04
C GLY A 49 -0.66 -13.27 -5.00
N ARG A 50 0.63 -13.13 -4.86
CA ARG A 50 1.40 -13.84 -3.83
C ARG A 50 1.19 -13.18 -2.47
N VAL A 51 1.01 -14.00 -1.45
CA VAL A 51 0.88 -13.54 -0.05
C VAL A 51 2.00 -14.15 0.78
N HIS A 52 2.68 -13.33 1.58
CA HIS A 52 3.77 -13.76 2.42
C HIS A 52 3.56 -13.32 3.86
N PHE A 53 3.79 -14.25 4.79
CA PHE A 53 3.75 -14.00 6.23
C PHE A 53 5.16 -14.15 6.80
N THR A 54 5.65 -13.10 7.48
CA THR A 54 6.91 -13.17 8.24
C THR A 54 6.58 -13.02 9.72
N PHE A 55 6.89 -14.05 10.50
CA PHE A 55 6.87 -13.97 11.95
C PHE A 55 8.15 -13.29 12.40
N THR A 56 8.03 -12.15 13.07
CA THR A 56 9.18 -11.35 13.51
C THR A 56 9.68 -11.79 14.88
N ASP A 57 10.71 -11.14 15.39
CA ASP A 57 11.21 -11.40 16.72
C ASP A 57 10.24 -10.94 17.82
N CYS A 58 10.38 -11.53 19.03
CA CYS A 58 9.62 -11.12 20.18
C CYS A 58 10.07 -9.71 20.62
N ILE A 59 9.12 -8.78 20.76
CA ILE A 59 9.41 -7.37 21.14
C ILE A 59 9.58 -7.15 22.65
N ASN A 60 9.36 -8.18 23.48
CA ASN A 60 9.44 -8.03 24.94
C ASN A 60 10.79 -7.44 25.42
N PRO A 61 11.97 -7.86 24.89
CA PRO A 61 13.24 -7.26 25.30
C PRO A 61 13.35 -5.77 24.97
N GLU A 62 12.72 -5.32 23.88
CA GLU A 62 12.69 -3.91 23.50
C GLU A 62 11.71 -3.11 24.37
N MET A 63 10.59 -3.72 24.74
CA MET A 63 9.59 -3.12 25.63
C MET A 63 10.13 -2.85 27.04
N GLU A 64 11.07 -3.66 27.53
CA GLU A 64 11.73 -3.42 28.82
C GLU A 64 12.41 -2.04 28.89
N LYS A 65 12.92 -1.53 27.74
CA LYS A 65 13.55 -0.20 27.64
C LYS A 65 12.56 0.96 27.80
N LEU A 66 11.25 0.67 27.71
CA LEU A 66 10.17 1.66 27.85
C LEU A 66 9.63 1.74 29.29
N ARG A 67 10.17 0.93 30.22
CA ARG A 67 9.75 0.97 31.62
C ARG A 67 10.07 2.32 32.25
N GLY A 68 9.08 2.88 32.92
CA GLY A 68 9.23 4.16 33.64
C GLY A 68 8.90 5.39 32.77
N LEU A 69 8.61 5.21 31.48
CA LEU A 69 8.07 6.28 30.64
C LEU A 69 6.60 6.53 30.96
N ASP A 70 6.10 7.72 30.64
CA ASP A 70 4.69 8.00 30.74
C ASP A 70 3.87 7.17 29.72
N LYS A 71 2.51 7.21 29.86
CA LYS A 71 1.61 6.42 29.01
C LYS A 71 1.73 6.77 27.53
N GLN A 72 1.91 8.05 27.18
CA GLN A 72 1.95 8.49 25.80
C GLN A 72 3.28 8.12 25.15
N GLU A 73 4.38 8.33 25.84
CA GLU A 73 5.73 7.92 25.43
C GLU A 73 5.82 6.39 25.26
N THR A 74 5.22 5.64 26.19
CA THR A 74 5.16 4.17 26.11
C THR A 74 4.39 3.71 24.87
N LEU A 75 3.21 4.28 24.60
CA LEU A 75 2.41 3.93 23.42
C LEU A 75 3.17 4.23 22.12
N LEU A 76 3.79 5.39 22.02
CA LEU A 76 4.60 5.77 20.86
C LEU A 76 5.80 4.83 20.69
N GLY A 77 6.50 4.53 21.78
CA GLY A 77 7.62 3.60 21.78
C GLY A 77 7.25 2.21 21.31
N VAL A 78 6.13 1.66 21.81
CA VAL A 78 5.61 0.34 21.39
C VAL A 78 5.22 0.36 19.91
N SER A 79 4.51 1.40 19.46
CA SER A 79 4.13 1.54 18.03
C SER A 79 5.35 1.56 17.13
N ASN A 80 6.37 2.34 17.47
CA ASN A 80 7.61 2.44 16.69
C ASN A 80 8.36 1.09 16.63
N ILE A 81 8.39 0.33 17.72
CA ILE A 81 9.00 -1.00 17.74
C ILE A 81 8.23 -1.94 16.79
N ILE A 82 6.90 -1.96 16.88
CA ILE A 82 6.05 -2.81 16.03
C ILE A 82 6.19 -2.42 14.57
N ASP A 83 6.10 -1.14 14.25
CA ASP A 83 6.22 -0.64 12.88
C ASP A 83 7.58 -0.99 12.26
N ARG A 84 8.68 -0.79 13.01
CA ARG A 84 10.00 -1.19 12.55
C ARG A 84 10.09 -2.69 12.27
N GLN A 85 9.57 -3.53 13.18
CA GLN A 85 9.56 -4.97 13.00
C GLN A 85 8.73 -5.40 11.78
N ILE A 86 7.57 -4.79 11.56
CA ILE A 86 6.71 -5.09 10.41
C ILE A 86 7.38 -4.60 9.11
N HIS A 87 7.80 -3.35 9.06
CA HIS A 87 8.32 -2.72 7.85
C HIS A 87 9.64 -3.34 7.39
N SER A 88 10.57 -3.62 8.29
CA SER A 88 11.85 -4.26 7.93
C SER A 88 11.66 -5.68 7.39
N ASN A 89 10.56 -6.35 7.76
CA ASN A 89 10.24 -7.71 7.36
C ASN A 89 9.24 -7.84 6.20
N TYR A 90 8.85 -6.71 5.56
CA TYR A 90 8.02 -6.79 4.35
C TYR A 90 8.73 -7.57 3.24
N ARG A 91 8.00 -8.49 2.63
CA ARG A 91 8.36 -9.07 1.33
C ARG A 91 8.03 -8.05 0.26
N ILE A 92 9.04 -7.63 -0.49
CA ILE A 92 8.86 -6.68 -1.60
C ILE A 92 8.71 -7.48 -2.90
N TYR A 93 7.74 -7.12 -3.72
CA TYR A 93 7.41 -7.73 -4.99
C TYR A 93 7.80 -6.81 -6.16
N PRO A 94 7.91 -7.32 -7.40
CA PRO A 94 8.22 -6.51 -8.58
C PRO A 94 7.38 -5.24 -8.71
N CYS A 95 6.06 -5.31 -8.49
CA CYS A 95 5.16 -4.16 -8.55
C CYS A 95 5.56 -3.02 -7.58
N ASN A 96 6.14 -3.35 -6.43
CA ASN A 96 6.59 -2.33 -5.47
C ASN A 96 7.83 -1.58 -5.97
N TYR A 97 8.77 -2.29 -6.60
CA TYR A 97 9.98 -1.69 -7.19
C TYR A 97 9.63 -0.85 -8.41
N ILE A 98 8.75 -1.32 -9.29
CA ILE A 98 8.25 -0.61 -10.46
C ILE A 98 7.57 0.69 -10.01
N ALA A 99 6.60 0.61 -9.09
CA ALA A 99 5.89 1.77 -8.57
C ALA A 99 6.82 2.78 -7.88
N PHE A 100 7.86 2.32 -7.19
CA PHE A 100 8.87 3.17 -6.59
C PHE A 100 9.69 3.89 -7.68
N GLY A 101 10.20 3.15 -8.66
CA GLY A 101 11.00 3.71 -9.76
C GLY A 101 10.26 4.79 -10.53
N GLU A 102 8.98 4.54 -10.86
CA GLU A 102 8.15 5.51 -11.56
C GLU A 102 7.84 6.75 -10.71
N ARG A 103 7.44 6.54 -9.44
CA ARG A 103 7.05 7.63 -8.56
C ARG A 103 8.19 8.58 -8.22
N PHE A 104 9.39 8.04 -8.02
CA PHE A 104 10.55 8.82 -7.59
C PHE A 104 11.54 9.10 -8.73
N ASN A 105 11.26 8.64 -9.94
CA ASN A 105 12.17 8.66 -11.08
C ASN A 105 13.57 8.08 -10.70
N ASP A 106 13.56 6.93 -10.05
CA ASP A 106 14.71 6.31 -9.43
C ASP A 106 14.94 4.91 -9.99
N SER A 107 16.07 4.69 -10.64
CA SER A 107 16.42 3.45 -11.33
C SER A 107 17.21 2.45 -10.50
N ARG A 108 17.48 2.73 -9.21
CA ARG A 108 18.36 1.89 -8.35
C ARG A 108 17.89 0.45 -8.15
N PHE A 109 16.63 0.16 -8.46
CA PHE A 109 16.04 -1.17 -8.32
C PHE A 109 15.60 -1.80 -9.64
N ASN A 110 16.06 -1.30 -10.79
CA ASN A 110 15.68 -1.84 -12.10
C ASN A 110 16.15 -3.29 -12.32
N ASP A 111 17.12 -3.76 -11.53
CA ASP A 111 17.60 -5.15 -11.50
C ASP A 111 16.70 -6.11 -10.69
N ARG A 112 15.68 -5.58 -10.01
CA ARG A 112 14.77 -6.34 -9.12
C ARG A 112 13.51 -6.84 -9.79
N TYR A 113 13.31 -6.50 -11.07
CA TYR A 113 12.17 -6.95 -11.86
C TYR A 113 12.55 -7.07 -13.33
N THR A 114 11.78 -7.86 -14.07
CA THR A 114 11.96 -8.06 -15.50
C THR A 114 11.04 -7.13 -16.29
N LYS A 115 11.29 -7.03 -17.61
CA LYS A 115 10.35 -6.35 -18.52
C LYS A 115 8.96 -7.01 -18.47
N GLU A 116 8.91 -8.33 -18.37
CA GLU A 116 7.63 -9.05 -18.25
C GLU A 116 6.86 -8.69 -16.97
N ASP A 117 7.55 -8.51 -15.85
CA ASP A 117 6.94 -8.05 -14.60
C ASP A 117 6.37 -6.64 -14.76
N HIS A 118 7.12 -5.76 -15.44
CA HIS A 118 6.66 -4.39 -15.72
C HIS A 118 5.40 -4.41 -16.59
N ASP A 119 5.43 -5.13 -17.71
CA ASP A 119 4.30 -5.21 -18.65
C ASP A 119 3.06 -5.80 -17.98
N LYS A 120 3.22 -6.81 -17.11
CA LYS A 120 2.13 -7.40 -16.30
C LYS A 120 1.54 -6.40 -15.31
N PHE A 121 2.38 -5.62 -14.65
CA PHE A 121 1.91 -4.61 -13.69
C PHE A 121 1.18 -3.48 -14.39
N GLU A 122 1.66 -3.01 -15.54
CA GLU A 122 0.98 -1.99 -16.36
C GLU A 122 -0.39 -2.47 -16.86
N ALA A 123 -0.47 -3.71 -17.34
CA ALA A 123 -1.75 -4.31 -17.75
C ALA A 123 -2.72 -4.43 -16.55
N TYR A 124 -2.21 -4.79 -15.38
CA TYR A 124 -2.99 -4.83 -14.15
C TYR A 124 -3.51 -3.44 -13.77
N LEU A 125 -2.65 -2.42 -13.72
CA LEU A 125 -3.05 -1.03 -13.40
C LEU A 125 -4.13 -0.51 -14.36
N SER A 126 -3.93 -0.73 -15.65
CA SER A 126 -4.91 -0.35 -16.67
C SER A 126 -6.26 -1.02 -16.46
N GLY A 127 -6.24 -2.31 -16.10
CA GLY A 127 -7.46 -3.08 -15.78
C GLY A 127 -8.16 -2.57 -14.50
N GLN A 128 -7.40 -2.19 -13.47
CA GLN A 128 -7.94 -1.63 -12.23
C GLN A 128 -8.57 -0.25 -12.47
N LEU A 129 -7.88 0.62 -13.20
CA LEU A 129 -8.40 1.95 -13.53
C LEU A 129 -9.68 1.88 -14.38
N ALA A 130 -9.75 0.95 -15.32
CA ALA A 130 -10.95 0.74 -16.14
C ALA A 130 -12.19 0.31 -15.34
N LYS A 131 -12.02 -0.31 -14.16
CA LYS A 131 -13.13 -0.65 -13.27
C LYS A 131 -13.80 0.60 -12.70
N VAL A 132 -13.03 1.66 -12.42
CA VAL A 132 -13.56 2.88 -11.79
C VAL A 132 -14.63 3.54 -12.64
N GLN A 133 -14.51 3.52 -13.99
CA GLN A 133 -15.53 4.10 -14.88
C GLN A 133 -16.91 3.46 -14.69
N LYS A 134 -16.97 2.20 -14.24
CA LYS A 134 -18.24 1.48 -13.98
C LYS A 134 -18.83 1.81 -12.61
N GLU A 135 -18.04 2.42 -11.74
CA GLU A 135 -18.37 2.74 -10.35
C GLU A 135 -18.71 4.22 -10.13
N VAL A 136 -18.67 5.03 -11.20
CA VAL A 136 -19.00 6.45 -11.18
C VAL A 136 -20.04 6.78 -12.24
N ASP A 137 -20.85 7.80 -12.00
CA ASP A 137 -21.96 8.24 -12.86
C ASP A 137 -21.58 9.36 -13.84
N PHE A 138 -20.28 9.70 -13.91
CA PHE A 138 -19.72 10.68 -14.83
C PHE A 138 -18.60 10.08 -15.67
N THR A 139 -18.29 10.73 -16.80
CA THR A 139 -17.18 10.31 -17.66
C THR A 139 -15.85 10.76 -17.06
N LEU A 140 -14.92 9.81 -16.87
CA LEU A 140 -13.57 10.09 -16.40
C LEU A 140 -12.76 10.76 -17.51
N THR A 141 -11.99 11.81 -17.15
CA THR A 141 -11.05 12.50 -18.02
C THR A 141 -9.66 11.85 -17.93
N ASP A 142 -8.76 12.22 -18.85
CA ASP A 142 -7.36 11.77 -18.80
C ASP A 142 -6.66 12.25 -17.50
N GLU A 143 -7.00 13.44 -17.01
CA GLU A 143 -6.49 13.95 -15.72
C GLU A 143 -7.00 13.10 -14.55
N ASP A 144 -8.25 12.64 -14.58
CA ASP A 144 -8.80 11.76 -13.57
C ASP A 144 -8.05 10.42 -13.53
N TYR A 145 -7.77 9.85 -14.71
CA TYR A 145 -6.99 8.62 -14.82
C TYR A 145 -5.56 8.80 -14.33
N ALA A 146 -4.88 9.90 -14.69
CA ALA A 146 -3.54 10.22 -14.23
C ALA A 146 -3.50 10.40 -12.70
N PHE A 147 -4.48 11.11 -12.13
CA PHE A 147 -4.62 11.29 -10.68
C PHE A 147 -4.77 9.94 -9.96
N MET A 148 -5.69 9.09 -10.43
CA MET A 148 -5.94 7.78 -9.81
C MET A 148 -4.73 6.85 -9.94
N ARG A 149 -4.05 6.85 -11.10
CA ARG A 149 -2.81 6.10 -11.31
C ARG A 149 -1.74 6.51 -10.29
N GLU A 150 -1.55 7.81 -10.09
CA GLU A 150 -0.60 8.31 -9.08
C GLU A 150 -0.96 7.79 -7.68
N LYS A 151 -2.24 7.79 -7.28
CA LYS A 151 -2.66 7.25 -5.98
C LYS A 151 -2.39 5.75 -5.85
N ILE A 152 -2.59 4.97 -6.90
CA ILE A 152 -2.25 3.54 -6.90
C ILE A 152 -0.73 3.35 -6.79
N LEU A 153 0.07 4.10 -7.55
CA LEU A 153 1.54 4.03 -7.45
C LEU A 153 2.05 4.39 -6.03
N VAL A 154 1.41 5.35 -5.36
CA VAL A 154 1.70 5.64 -3.94
C VAL A 154 1.48 4.40 -3.07
N MET A 155 0.34 3.71 -3.23
CA MET A 155 0.04 2.51 -2.45
C MET A 155 1.07 1.40 -2.68
N TYR A 156 1.43 1.14 -3.95
CA TYR A 156 2.39 0.09 -4.27
C TYR A 156 3.84 0.44 -3.93
N SER A 157 4.24 1.71 -3.95
CA SER A 157 5.59 2.12 -3.55
C SER A 157 5.80 2.16 -2.03
N ASN A 158 4.75 2.42 -1.25
CA ASN A 158 4.85 2.59 0.20
C ASN A 158 5.49 1.41 0.96
N PRO A 159 5.22 0.11 0.64
CA PRO A 159 5.89 -0.99 1.31
C PRO A 159 7.42 -0.93 1.18
N LEU A 160 7.95 -0.58 0.00
CA LEU A 160 9.38 -0.41 -0.20
C LEU A 160 9.91 0.83 0.53
N VAL A 161 9.23 1.97 0.45
CA VAL A 161 9.59 3.21 1.17
C VAL A 161 9.69 2.94 2.67
N ASN A 162 8.68 2.29 3.24
CA ASN A 162 8.65 1.99 4.68
C ASN A 162 9.74 1.00 5.08
N LYS A 163 10.02 0.00 4.23
CA LYS A 163 11.13 -0.94 4.48
C LYS A 163 12.48 -0.22 4.47
N LEU A 164 12.75 0.60 3.46
CA LEU A 164 14.00 1.36 3.37
C LEU A 164 14.18 2.28 4.59
N LYS A 165 13.12 2.98 5.01
CA LYS A 165 13.15 3.80 6.25
C LYS A 165 13.46 2.96 7.48
N ALA A 166 12.80 1.80 7.64
CA ALA A 166 13.03 0.92 8.78
C ALA A 166 14.46 0.36 8.85
N LEU A 167 15.12 0.24 7.67
CA LEU A 167 16.50 -0.22 7.53
C LEU A 167 17.53 0.94 7.57
N GLY A 168 17.09 2.20 7.55
CA GLY A 168 17.98 3.36 7.49
C GLY A 168 18.62 3.57 6.10
N GLU A 169 17.97 3.13 5.04
CA GLU A 169 18.45 3.17 3.66
C GLU A 169 17.75 4.27 2.81
N LEU A 170 16.86 5.05 3.43
CA LEU A 170 16.15 6.18 2.83
C LEU A 170 16.26 7.43 3.69
#